data_153b884d3fb1b7d6428da9105c7d4e55
#
_entry.id   153b884d3fb1b7d6428da9105c7d4e55
#
_cell.length_a   1.000
_cell.length_b   1.000
_cell.length_c   1.000
_cell.angle_alpha   90.00
_cell.angle_beta   90.00
_cell.angle_gamma   90.00
#
_symmetry.space_group_name_H-M   'P 1'
#
loop_
_entity.id
_entity.type
_entity.pdbx_description
1 polymer ?
#
loop_
_entity_poly.entity_id
_entity_poly.type
_entity_poly.pdbx_seq_one_letter_code
_entity_poly.pdbx_strand_id
1 'polypeptide(L)'
;MTAILIFDAIEAGKISLEDEVVTSAYAKSMGGSQVYLEEGEKQTVDTLIKCIMVSSGNDASVAMAEYIAGSESSFVQMMNERAASLGMENTHFEDCCGLTDSDNHYTTARDIALMAQELITRYPQIKSYTTIWMENITHVTMQGSKEFGLANTNKLLKQYPYTTGLKTGSTNKAKYCVCATA
;
A
#
# COMPACT_ATOMS: atom_id res chain seq x y z
N MET A 1 -2.54 1.32 6.53
CA MET A 1 -2.52 2.79 6.70
C MET A 1 -2.23 3.51 5.38
N THR A 2 -1.22 3.13 4.62
CA THR A 2 -0.86 3.77 3.34
C THR A 2 -2.04 3.93 2.39
N ALA A 3 -2.84 2.89 2.17
CA ALA A 3 -4.05 2.98 1.34
C ALA A 3 -5.08 3.98 1.89
N ILE A 4 -5.26 4.08 3.21
CA ILE A 4 -6.17 5.06 3.82
C ILE A 4 -5.73 6.47 3.45
N LEU A 5 -4.45 6.80 3.63
CA LEU A 5 -3.93 8.15 3.33
C LEU A 5 -4.01 8.49 1.84
N ILE A 6 -3.85 7.49 0.96
CA ILE A 6 -4.06 7.69 -0.48
C ILE A 6 -5.53 8.08 -0.74
N PHE A 7 -6.48 7.33 -0.18
CA PHE A 7 -7.90 7.63 -0.36
C PHE A 7 -8.35 8.90 0.38
N ASP A 8 -7.77 9.21 1.55
CA ASP A 8 -7.97 10.50 2.23
C ASP A 8 -7.55 11.67 1.33
N ALA A 9 -6.41 11.53 0.60
CA ALA A 9 -5.93 12.56 -0.33
C ALA A 9 -6.83 12.69 -1.58
N ILE A 10 -7.35 11.56 -2.11
CA ILE A 10 -8.31 11.56 -3.23
C ILE A 10 -9.62 12.21 -2.80
N GLU A 11 -10.18 11.83 -1.65
CA GLU A 11 -11.42 12.42 -1.12
C GLU A 11 -11.29 13.92 -0.88
N ALA A 12 -10.11 14.37 -0.42
CA ALA A 12 -9.80 15.78 -0.24
C ALA A 12 -9.56 16.55 -1.55
N GLY A 13 -9.61 15.89 -2.71
CA GLY A 13 -9.35 16.48 -4.02
C GLY A 13 -7.90 16.95 -4.22
N LYS A 14 -6.96 16.42 -3.42
CA LYS A 14 -5.53 16.75 -3.54
C LYS A 14 -4.85 15.98 -4.67
N ILE A 15 -5.31 14.77 -4.93
CA ILE A 15 -4.84 13.88 -6.00
C ILE A 15 -6.03 13.20 -6.65
N SER A 16 -5.85 12.70 -7.87
CA SER A 16 -6.82 11.87 -8.61
C SER A 16 -6.24 10.51 -8.96
N LEU A 17 -7.08 9.55 -9.35
CA LEU A 17 -6.63 8.22 -9.78
C LEU A 17 -5.79 8.28 -11.07
N GLU A 18 -6.01 9.28 -11.90
CA GLU A 18 -5.36 9.49 -13.18
C GLU A 18 -4.04 10.27 -13.09
N ASP A 19 -3.73 10.84 -11.92
CA ASP A 19 -2.48 11.58 -11.73
C ASP A 19 -1.27 10.68 -11.94
N GLU A 20 -0.28 11.19 -12.68
CA GLU A 20 0.99 10.51 -12.88
C GLU A 20 1.97 10.79 -11.73
N VAL A 21 2.42 9.73 -11.11
CA VAL A 21 3.44 9.75 -10.05
C VAL A 21 4.78 9.34 -10.65
N VAL A 22 5.80 10.18 -10.44
CA VAL A 22 7.17 9.90 -10.89
C VAL A 22 7.91 9.14 -9.81
N THR A 23 8.47 7.99 -10.15
CA THR A 23 9.28 7.18 -9.24
C THR A 23 10.62 7.83 -8.97
N SER A 24 10.94 8.07 -7.72
CA SER A 24 12.25 8.61 -7.29
C SER A 24 13.34 7.52 -7.27
N ALA A 25 14.60 7.94 -7.22
CA ALA A 25 15.73 7.04 -6.97
C ALA A 25 15.58 6.30 -5.62
N TYR A 26 14.99 6.94 -4.61
CA TYR A 26 14.75 6.35 -3.30
C TYR A 26 13.67 5.27 -3.38
N ALA A 27 12.51 5.55 -3.98
CA ALA A 27 11.45 4.57 -4.17
C ALA A 27 11.95 3.34 -4.96
N LYS A 28 12.70 3.55 -6.06
CA LYS A 28 13.35 2.47 -6.82
C LYS A 28 14.29 1.62 -5.97
N SER A 29 14.97 2.20 -4.99
CA SER A 29 15.98 1.51 -4.16
C SER A 29 15.38 0.58 -3.10
N MET A 30 14.05 0.59 -2.93
CA MET A 30 13.39 -0.19 -1.90
C MET A 30 13.62 -1.69 -2.07
N GLY A 31 13.83 -2.37 -0.94
CA GLY A 31 13.97 -3.83 -0.88
C GLY A 31 12.64 -4.54 -0.60
N GLY A 32 12.72 -5.84 -0.38
CA GLY A 32 11.56 -6.67 -0.06
C GLY A 32 10.66 -6.94 -1.26
N SER A 33 9.33 -6.86 -1.06
CA SER A 33 8.37 -7.02 -2.15
C SER A 33 8.35 -5.78 -3.03
N GLN A 34 8.54 -5.95 -4.33
CA GLN A 34 8.66 -4.86 -5.30
C GLN A 34 7.85 -5.18 -6.56
N VAL A 35 7.47 -4.14 -7.26
CA VAL A 35 6.99 -4.22 -8.63
C VAL A 35 8.04 -3.73 -9.63
N TYR A 36 9.25 -3.40 -9.15
CA TYR A 36 10.42 -3.02 -9.92
C TYR A 36 10.24 -1.74 -10.73
N LEU A 37 9.68 -0.71 -10.09
CA LEU A 37 9.60 0.62 -10.68
C LEU A 37 11.00 1.17 -10.97
N GLU A 38 11.16 1.80 -12.14
CA GLU A 38 12.42 2.44 -12.53
C GLU A 38 12.43 3.93 -12.16
N GLU A 39 13.62 4.46 -11.86
CA GLU A 39 13.76 5.90 -11.61
C GLU A 39 13.29 6.73 -12.81
N GLY A 40 12.46 7.73 -12.55
CA GLY A 40 11.84 8.57 -13.57
C GLY A 40 10.65 7.93 -14.29
N GLU A 41 10.35 6.66 -14.00
CA GLU A 41 9.15 6.00 -14.51
C GLU A 41 7.90 6.67 -13.94
N LYS A 42 6.86 6.79 -14.77
CA LYS A 42 5.57 7.33 -14.40
C LYS A 42 4.52 6.23 -14.36
N GLN A 43 3.79 6.19 -13.29
CA GLN A 43 2.62 5.33 -13.13
C GLN A 43 1.45 6.15 -12.59
N THR A 44 0.22 5.77 -12.95
CA THR A 44 -0.95 6.43 -12.37
C THR A 44 -1.15 6.05 -10.91
N VAL A 45 -1.81 6.91 -10.13
CA VAL A 45 -2.23 6.60 -8.75
C VAL A 45 -3.02 5.30 -8.71
N ASP A 46 -3.95 5.06 -9.66
CA ASP A 46 -4.70 3.80 -9.77
C ASP A 46 -3.78 2.59 -9.90
N THR A 47 -2.80 2.65 -10.80
CA THR A 47 -1.82 1.57 -10.98
C THR A 47 -1.00 1.33 -9.71
N LEU A 48 -0.56 2.40 -9.04
CA LEU A 48 0.22 2.26 -7.80
C LEU A 48 -0.60 1.68 -6.66
N ILE A 49 -1.90 2.00 -6.54
CA ILE A 49 -2.80 1.32 -5.58
C ILE A 49 -2.86 -0.19 -5.87
N LYS A 50 -2.97 -0.60 -7.13
CA LYS A 50 -2.92 -2.02 -7.53
C LYS A 50 -1.60 -2.67 -7.12
N CYS A 51 -0.47 -2.01 -7.40
CA CYS A 51 0.86 -2.47 -7.00
C CYS A 51 0.97 -2.70 -5.48
N ILE A 52 0.45 -1.77 -4.68
CA ILE A 52 0.45 -1.83 -3.21
C ILE A 52 -0.47 -2.94 -2.70
N MET A 53 -1.71 -2.99 -3.17
CA MET A 53 -2.72 -3.88 -2.61
C MET A 53 -2.58 -5.34 -3.08
N VAL A 54 -2.20 -5.55 -4.34
CA VAL A 54 -2.09 -6.89 -4.94
C VAL A 54 -0.73 -7.51 -4.65
N SER A 55 0.36 -6.82 -4.99
CA SER A 55 1.73 -7.37 -4.91
C SER A 55 2.54 -6.86 -3.73
N SER A 56 1.95 -6.02 -2.85
CA SER A 56 2.68 -5.44 -1.71
C SER A 56 3.92 -4.65 -2.12
N GLY A 57 3.89 -3.89 -3.24
CA GLY A 57 5.04 -3.14 -3.75
C GLY A 57 5.52 -2.08 -2.75
N ASN A 58 6.71 -2.27 -2.19
CA ASN A 58 7.33 -1.30 -1.28
C ASN A 58 7.76 -0.05 -2.05
N ASP A 59 8.31 -0.22 -3.24
CA ASP A 59 8.64 0.85 -4.18
C ASP A 59 7.41 1.71 -4.53
N ALA A 60 6.28 1.08 -4.84
CA ALA A 60 5.02 1.79 -5.08
C ALA A 60 4.50 2.51 -3.83
N SER A 61 4.68 1.92 -2.63
CA SER A 61 4.27 2.55 -1.37
C SER A 61 5.07 3.82 -1.10
N VAL A 62 6.40 3.76 -1.30
CA VAL A 62 7.29 4.92 -1.13
C VAL A 62 7.01 5.99 -2.19
N ALA A 63 6.83 5.61 -3.46
CA ALA A 63 6.48 6.56 -4.51
C ALA A 63 5.19 7.34 -4.18
N MET A 64 4.16 6.65 -3.68
CA MET A 64 2.92 7.31 -3.23
C MET A 64 3.13 8.17 -2.00
N ALA A 65 3.96 7.74 -1.03
CA ALA A 65 4.28 8.51 0.15
C ALA A 65 4.97 9.83 -0.20
N GLU A 66 5.98 9.78 -1.08
CA GLU A 66 6.68 10.97 -1.56
C GLU A 66 5.74 11.90 -2.36
N TYR A 67 4.88 11.33 -3.19
CA TYR A 67 3.93 12.11 -4.00
C TYR A 67 2.93 12.88 -3.12
N ILE A 68 2.41 12.26 -2.07
CA ILE A 68 1.38 12.87 -1.19
C ILE A 68 2.00 13.85 -0.19
N ALA A 69 3.14 13.50 0.40
CA ALA A 69 3.71 14.22 1.55
C ALA A 69 5.07 14.87 1.28
N GLY A 70 5.63 14.71 0.07
CA GLY A 70 6.95 15.22 -0.31
C GLY A 70 8.11 14.37 0.20
N SER A 71 7.90 13.49 1.18
CA SER A 71 8.88 12.52 1.68
C SER A 71 8.20 11.37 2.42
N GLU A 72 8.86 10.21 2.50
CA GLU A 72 8.38 9.09 3.32
C GLU A 72 8.26 9.48 4.80
N SER A 73 9.23 10.23 5.35
CA SER A 73 9.19 10.65 6.76
C SER A 73 7.98 11.53 7.08
N SER A 74 7.62 12.48 6.20
CA SER A 74 6.42 13.28 6.35
C SER A 74 5.14 12.44 6.23
N PHE A 75 5.15 11.45 5.34
CA PHE A 75 4.03 10.53 5.19
C PHE A 75 3.86 9.62 6.42
N VAL A 76 4.95 9.14 7.01
CA VAL A 76 4.94 8.36 8.27
C VAL A 76 4.38 9.19 9.43
N GLN A 77 4.70 10.48 9.50
CA GLN A 77 4.07 11.37 10.47
C GLN A 77 2.55 11.41 10.27
N MET A 78 2.08 11.57 9.03
CA MET A 78 0.64 11.51 8.71
C MET A 78 0.02 10.16 9.08
N MET A 79 0.73 9.04 8.87
CA MET A 79 0.26 7.71 9.28
C MET A 79 0.04 7.63 10.80
N ASN A 80 0.95 8.16 11.60
CA ASN A 80 0.84 8.17 13.06
C ASN A 80 -0.27 9.10 13.55
N GLU A 81 -0.43 10.28 12.95
CA GLU A 81 -1.53 11.19 13.23
C GLU A 81 -2.88 10.54 12.90
N ARG A 82 -2.95 9.85 11.75
CA ARG A 82 -4.17 9.15 11.33
C ARG A 82 -4.48 7.96 12.25
N ALA A 83 -3.48 7.20 12.67
CA ALA A 83 -3.64 6.13 13.65
C ALA A 83 -4.21 6.66 14.97
N ALA A 84 -3.66 7.75 15.49
CA ALA A 84 -4.19 8.40 16.70
C ALA A 84 -5.64 8.84 16.52
N SER A 85 -6.02 9.41 15.36
CA SER A 85 -7.40 9.81 15.07
C SER A 85 -8.39 8.64 15.01
N LEU A 86 -7.91 7.43 14.69
CA LEU A 86 -8.69 6.21 14.68
C LEU A 86 -8.75 5.50 16.04
N GLY A 87 -8.09 6.03 17.08
CA GLY A 87 -8.00 5.40 18.39
C GLY A 87 -7.08 4.17 18.43
N MET A 88 -6.11 4.09 17.51
CA MET A 88 -5.12 3.02 17.47
C MET A 88 -4.01 3.30 18.50
N GLU A 89 -4.32 3.10 19.79
CA GLU A 89 -3.48 3.52 20.93
C GLU A 89 -2.18 2.71 21.07
N ASN A 90 -2.11 1.55 20.42
CA ASN A 90 -0.96 0.64 20.49
C ASN A 90 -0.34 0.41 19.11
N THR A 91 -0.24 1.50 18.33
CA THR A 91 0.33 1.48 16.98
C THR A 91 1.30 2.63 16.80
N HIS A 92 2.46 2.32 16.23
CA HIS A 92 3.43 3.31 15.79
C HIS A 92 4.08 2.86 14.48
N PHE A 93 4.13 3.77 13.52
CA PHE A 93 4.74 3.55 12.21
C PHE A 93 6.09 4.27 12.11
N GLU A 94 7.09 3.61 11.53
CA GLU A 94 8.41 4.18 11.21
C GLU A 94 8.72 4.13 9.71
N ASP A 95 7.96 3.36 8.93
CA ASP A 95 7.98 3.37 7.47
C ASP A 95 6.57 3.23 6.89
N CYS A 96 6.43 3.43 5.59
CA CYS A 96 5.13 3.38 4.89
C CYS A 96 4.76 2.00 4.34
N CYS A 97 5.65 1.01 4.39
CA CYS A 97 5.47 -0.29 3.75
C CYS A 97 5.64 -1.50 4.69
N GLY A 98 6.15 -1.29 5.92
CA GLY A 98 6.34 -2.34 6.91
C GLY A 98 7.62 -3.15 6.70
N LEU A 99 8.66 -2.54 6.15
CA LEU A 99 9.95 -3.19 5.85
C LEU A 99 10.96 -3.10 7.00
N THR A 100 10.83 -2.09 7.87
CA THR A 100 11.78 -1.87 8.97
C THR A 100 11.78 -3.01 9.99
N ASP A 101 12.95 -3.32 10.51
CA ASP A 101 13.14 -4.27 11.61
C ASP A 101 13.14 -3.59 13.00
N SER A 102 12.76 -2.32 13.09
CA SER A 102 12.71 -1.57 14.34
C SER A 102 11.66 -2.13 15.30
N ASP A 103 12.00 -2.13 16.59
CA ASP A 103 11.05 -2.48 17.67
C ASP A 103 9.98 -1.39 17.88
N ASN A 104 10.24 -0.18 17.38
CA ASN A 104 9.30 0.93 17.47
C ASN A 104 8.23 0.92 16.34
N HIS A 105 8.34 0.00 15.37
CA HIS A 105 7.31 -0.21 14.35
C HIS A 105 6.41 -1.36 14.79
N TYR A 106 5.29 -1.03 15.41
CA TYR A 106 4.41 -2.02 16.02
C TYR A 106 2.93 -1.67 15.88
N THR A 107 2.09 -2.67 16.04
CA THR A 107 0.63 -2.54 16.09
C THR A 107 0.04 -3.73 16.86
N THR A 108 -1.28 -3.73 17.04
CA THR A 108 -2.05 -4.83 17.63
C THR A 108 -3.11 -5.33 16.67
N ALA A 109 -3.61 -6.55 16.89
CA ALA A 109 -4.72 -7.09 16.11
C ALA A 109 -5.99 -6.21 16.22
N ARG A 110 -6.21 -5.58 17.38
CA ARG A 110 -7.31 -4.64 17.61
C ARG A 110 -7.16 -3.40 16.72
N ASP A 111 -5.97 -2.80 16.72
CA ASP A 111 -5.71 -1.57 15.96
C ASP A 111 -5.78 -1.84 14.44
N ILE A 112 -5.28 -3.00 14.00
CA ILE A 112 -5.45 -3.44 12.61
C ILE A 112 -6.94 -3.58 12.25
N ALA A 113 -7.77 -4.09 13.16
CA ALA A 113 -9.21 -4.19 12.92
C ALA A 113 -9.89 -2.81 12.80
N LEU A 114 -9.49 -1.82 13.64
CA LEU A 114 -9.96 -0.43 13.53
C LEU A 114 -9.56 0.18 12.17
N MET A 115 -8.30 0.01 11.79
CA MET A 115 -7.80 0.49 10.50
C MET A 115 -8.51 -0.19 9.31
N ALA A 116 -8.73 -1.51 9.38
CA ALA A 116 -9.43 -2.25 8.34
C ALA A 116 -10.90 -1.81 8.24
N GLN A 117 -11.58 -1.63 9.37
CA GLN A 117 -12.96 -1.13 9.41
C GLN A 117 -13.04 0.25 8.73
N GLU A 118 -12.17 1.19 9.10
CA GLU A 118 -12.13 2.52 8.47
C GLU A 118 -11.98 2.38 6.95
N LEU A 119 -11.01 1.60 6.50
CA LEU A 119 -10.73 1.45 5.07
C LEU A 119 -11.93 0.89 4.29
N ILE A 120 -12.58 -0.16 4.78
CA ILE A 120 -13.66 -0.82 4.04
C ILE A 120 -15.00 -0.07 4.14
N THR A 121 -15.23 0.69 5.22
CA THR A 121 -16.50 1.43 5.41
C THR A 121 -16.47 2.79 4.75
N ARG A 122 -15.35 3.52 4.88
CA ARG A 122 -15.22 4.85 4.30
C ARG A 122 -14.87 4.82 2.81
N TYR A 123 -14.06 3.82 2.41
CA TYR A 123 -13.57 3.67 1.05
C TYR A 123 -13.92 2.30 0.46
N PRO A 124 -15.23 2.00 0.27
CA PRO A 124 -15.69 0.68 -0.20
C PRO A 124 -15.12 0.29 -1.57
N GLN A 125 -14.67 1.27 -2.38
CA GLN A 125 -13.98 1.02 -3.64
C GLN A 125 -12.66 0.26 -3.47
N ILE A 126 -12.08 0.19 -2.27
CA ILE A 126 -10.87 -0.62 -2.02
C ILE A 126 -11.08 -2.08 -2.39
N LYS A 127 -12.32 -2.56 -2.32
CA LYS A 127 -12.68 -3.92 -2.71
C LYS A 127 -12.31 -4.24 -4.15
N SER A 128 -12.42 -3.29 -5.08
CA SER A 128 -12.04 -3.49 -6.48
C SER A 128 -10.56 -3.81 -6.66
N TYR A 129 -9.70 -3.34 -5.74
CA TYR A 129 -8.27 -3.62 -5.74
C TYR A 129 -7.93 -4.90 -4.97
N THR A 130 -8.52 -5.11 -3.79
CA THR A 130 -8.17 -6.21 -2.90
C THR A 130 -8.66 -7.57 -3.38
N THR A 131 -9.65 -7.60 -4.27
CA THR A 131 -10.15 -8.82 -4.91
C THR A 131 -9.46 -9.19 -6.21
N ILE A 132 -8.57 -8.36 -6.75
CA ILE A 132 -7.74 -8.71 -7.90
C ILE A 132 -6.84 -9.89 -7.51
N TRP A 133 -6.94 -10.99 -8.28
CA TRP A 133 -6.05 -12.13 -8.11
C TRP A 133 -4.76 -11.97 -8.89
N MET A 134 -4.86 -11.61 -10.16
CA MET A 134 -3.74 -11.31 -11.05
C MET A 134 -4.14 -10.20 -12.01
N GLU A 135 -3.22 -9.28 -12.28
CA GLU A 135 -3.38 -8.21 -13.27
C GLU A 135 -2.00 -7.83 -13.83
N ASN A 136 -1.92 -7.41 -15.08
CA ASN A 136 -0.69 -6.89 -15.64
C ASN A 136 -0.66 -5.36 -15.55
N ILE A 137 0.51 -4.83 -15.24
CA ILE A 137 0.84 -3.41 -15.40
C ILE A 137 1.91 -3.27 -16.49
N THR A 138 2.01 -2.09 -17.08
CA THR A 138 3.01 -1.80 -18.10
C THR A 138 4.02 -0.80 -17.54
N HIS A 139 5.28 -1.20 -17.45
CA HIS A 139 6.39 -0.29 -17.24
C HIS A 139 6.72 0.42 -18.54
N VAL A 140 6.76 1.74 -18.52
CA VAL A 140 7.21 2.56 -19.64
C VAL A 140 8.45 3.33 -19.20
N THR A 141 9.60 2.94 -19.73
CA THR A 141 10.90 3.50 -19.38
C THR A 141 11.63 3.96 -20.62
N MET A 142 12.77 4.60 -20.45
CA MET A 142 13.65 4.98 -21.58
C MET A 142 14.14 3.77 -22.40
N GLN A 143 14.08 2.56 -21.84
CA GLN A 143 14.47 1.31 -22.52
C GLN A 143 13.31 0.65 -23.29
N GLY A 144 12.11 1.23 -23.23
CA GLY A 144 10.90 0.72 -23.87
C GLY A 144 9.81 0.33 -22.89
N SER A 145 8.81 -0.40 -23.39
CA SER A 145 7.66 -0.85 -22.59
C SER A 145 7.79 -2.34 -22.28
N LYS A 146 7.48 -2.71 -21.03
CA LYS A 146 7.51 -4.09 -20.55
C LYS A 146 6.30 -4.37 -19.65
N GLU A 147 5.61 -5.48 -19.87
CA GLU A 147 4.57 -5.93 -18.96
C GLU A 147 5.14 -6.60 -17.72
N PHE A 148 4.48 -6.35 -16.59
CA PHE A 148 4.77 -6.98 -15.30
C PHE A 148 3.48 -7.49 -14.68
N GLY A 149 3.47 -8.78 -14.29
CA GLY A 149 2.32 -9.43 -13.69
C GLY A 149 2.26 -9.21 -12.18
N LEU A 150 1.21 -8.55 -11.72
CA LEU A 150 0.85 -8.50 -10.29
C LEU A 150 0.16 -9.81 -9.89
N ALA A 151 0.49 -10.34 -8.73
CA ALA A 151 -0.14 -11.53 -8.17
C ALA A 151 -0.48 -11.31 -6.69
N ASN A 152 -1.74 -11.59 -6.32
CA ASN A 152 -2.18 -11.41 -4.95
C ASN A 152 -1.67 -12.53 -4.04
N THR A 153 -1.15 -12.14 -2.89
CA THR A 153 -0.64 -13.07 -1.89
C THR A 153 -1.72 -13.63 -0.95
N ASN A 154 -2.93 -13.05 -0.99
CA ASN A 154 -4.06 -13.51 -0.18
C ASN A 154 -4.75 -14.73 -0.82
N LYS A 155 -4.31 -15.93 -0.45
CA LYS A 155 -4.86 -17.19 -0.96
C LYS A 155 -6.34 -17.41 -0.63
N LEU A 156 -6.89 -16.73 0.37
CA LEU A 156 -8.32 -16.83 0.72
C LEU A 156 -9.23 -16.40 -0.44
N LEU A 157 -8.76 -15.50 -1.32
CA LEU A 157 -9.50 -15.12 -2.53
C LEU A 157 -9.85 -16.30 -3.44
N LYS A 158 -9.06 -17.39 -3.39
CA LYS A 158 -9.30 -18.63 -4.15
C LYS A 158 -10.00 -19.71 -3.33
N GLN A 159 -9.93 -19.64 -2.02
CA GLN A 159 -10.38 -20.70 -1.11
C GLN A 159 -11.76 -20.41 -0.52
N TYR A 160 -12.10 -19.13 -0.36
CA TYR A 160 -13.37 -18.73 0.26
C TYR A 160 -14.08 -17.68 -0.61
N PRO A 161 -15.25 -18.02 -1.21
CA PRO A 161 -15.89 -17.20 -2.25
C PRO A 161 -16.41 -15.86 -1.77
N TYR A 162 -16.55 -15.67 -0.46
CA TYR A 162 -17.00 -14.41 0.12
C TYR A 162 -15.86 -13.47 0.51
N THR A 163 -14.59 -13.89 0.33
CA THR A 163 -13.43 -13.05 0.65
C THR A 163 -13.44 -11.77 -0.18
N THR A 164 -13.38 -10.62 0.50
CA THR A 164 -13.29 -9.29 -0.11
C THR A 164 -11.90 -8.66 0.02
N GLY A 165 -10.98 -9.32 0.70
CA GLY A 165 -9.61 -8.85 0.92
C GLY A 165 -9.08 -9.34 2.26
N LEU A 166 -8.24 -8.62 2.99
CA LEU A 166 -7.78 -7.25 2.70
C LEU A 166 -6.29 -7.25 2.34
N LYS A 167 -5.42 -7.66 3.30
CA LYS A 167 -3.97 -7.57 3.11
C LYS A 167 -3.22 -8.66 3.87
N THR A 168 -2.18 -9.18 3.27
CA THR A 168 -1.19 -10.07 3.89
C THR A 168 0.12 -9.32 4.11
N GLY A 169 0.96 -9.81 5.00
CA GLY A 169 2.31 -9.32 5.23
C GLY A 169 3.22 -10.42 5.77
N SER A 170 4.51 -10.30 5.50
CA SER A 170 5.51 -11.21 6.07
C SER A 170 6.87 -10.53 6.14
N THR A 171 7.48 -10.54 7.31
CA THR A 171 8.89 -10.18 7.52
C THR A 171 9.53 -11.22 8.45
N ASN A 172 10.85 -11.23 8.52
CA ASN A 172 11.57 -12.10 9.45
C ASN A 172 11.16 -11.85 10.90
N LYS A 173 10.84 -10.61 11.25
CA LYS A 173 10.44 -10.18 12.59
C LYS A 173 8.96 -10.42 12.86
N ALA A 174 8.08 -9.91 12.01
CA ALA A 174 6.63 -9.99 12.18
C ALA A 174 6.03 -11.36 11.86
N LYS A 175 6.81 -12.25 11.20
CA LYS A 175 6.35 -13.54 10.69
C LYS A 175 5.19 -13.37 9.70
N TYR A 176 4.19 -14.23 9.74
CA TYR A 176 3.07 -14.20 8.81
C TYR A 176 1.88 -13.48 9.44
N CYS A 177 1.43 -12.42 8.77
CA CYS A 177 0.30 -11.61 9.19
C CYS A 177 -0.78 -11.63 8.11
N VAL A 178 -2.02 -11.64 8.53
CA VAL A 178 -3.18 -11.52 7.64
C VAL A 178 -4.26 -10.65 8.27
N CYS A 179 -4.79 -9.74 7.48
CA CYS A 179 -6.05 -9.06 7.74
C CYS A 179 -7.02 -9.51 6.66
N ALA A 180 -8.04 -10.27 7.01
CA ALA A 180 -9.04 -10.79 6.09
C ALA A 180 -10.38 -10.09 6.27
N THR A 181 -11.09 -9.90 5.13
CA THR A 181 -12.46 -9.36 5.08
C THR A 181 -13.32 -10.23 4.17
N ALA A 182 -14.61 -10.31 4.50
CA ALA A 182 -15.60 -11.09 3.75
C ALA A 182 -16.95 -10.37 3.71
#